data_b8d286b6dd4f0cde54bed9535e922a67
#
_entry.id   b8d286b6dd4f0cde54bed9535e922a67
#
_cell.length_a   1.000
_cell.length_b   1.000
_cell.length_c   1.000
_cell.angle_alpha   90.00
_cell.angle_beta   90.00
_cell.angle_gamma   90.00
#
_symmetry.space_group_name_H-M   'P 1'
#
loop_
_entity.id
_entity.type
_entity.pdbx_description
1 polymer ?
#
loop_
_entity_poly.entity_id
_entity_poly.type
_entity_poly.pdbx_seq_one_letter_code
_entity_poly.pdbx_strand_id
1 'polypeptide(L)'
;TDFSVECAAGSLRPSEDATVTHFAHRWTDGGVDVTADFTGAHLLHLSVAACVLNDLYREADALGVVLDGARVTASGHFSDAWASTGIDYRVEVDSPAAAAVVDQLIGLVDQVAEIPRAVRAGASVQRTP
;
A
#
# COMPACT_ATOMS: atom_id res chain seq x y z
N THR A 1 12.07 -15.56 -4.55
CA THR A 1 11.02 -14.58 -4.78
C THR A 1 11.04 -13.50 -3.73
N ASP A 2 10.64 -12.29 -4.10
CA ASP A 2 10.54 -11.13 -3.19
C ASP A 2 9.10 -10.85 -2.74
N PHE A 3 8.15 -11.71 -3.09
CA PHE A 3 6.73 -11.58 -2.75
C PHE A 3 6.15 -10.20 -3.12
N SER A 4 6.56 -9.68 -4.26
CA SER A 4 6.19 -8.34 -4.72
C SER A 4 4.69 -8.22 -4.98
N VAL A 5 4.12 -7.11 -4.58
CA VAL A 5 2.71 -6.77 -4.73
C VAL A 5 2.56 -5.31 -5.14
N GLU A 6 1.41 -4.97 -5.70
CA GLU A 6 1.11 -3.60 -6.12
C GLU A 6 -0.35 -3.28 -5.88
N CYS A 7 -0.62 -2.05 -5.46
CA CYS A 7 -1.97 -1.49 -5.48
C CYS A 7 -1.94 -0.10 -6.10
N ALA A 8 -2.98 0.24 -6.86
CA ALA A 8 -3.06 1.48 -7.59
C ALA A 8 -4.48 2.03 -7.64
N ALA A 9 -4.59 3.34 -7.62
CA ALA A 9 -5.87 4.06 -7.68
C ALA A 9 -5.76 5.25 -8.65
N GLY A 10 -6.91 5.75 -9.08
CA GLY A 10 -7.00 6.92 -9.95
C GLY A 10 -6.29 6.73 -11.29
N SER A 11 -5.57 7.74 -11.72
CA SER A 11 -4.88 7.77 -13.02
C SER A 11 -3.77 6.72 -13.15
N LEU A 12 -3.29 6.16 -12.05
CA LEU A 12 -2.22 5.16 -12.05
C LEU A 12 -2.74 3.72 -12.04
N ARG A 13 -4.06 3.53 -12.06
CA ARG A 13 -4.63 2.20 -12.23
C ARG A 13 -4.23 1.65 -13.60
N PRO A 14 -3.86 0.34 -13.69
CA PRO A 14 -3.59 -0.28 -14.98
C PRO A 14 -4.87 -0.27 -15.82
N SER A 15 -4.73 0.10 -17.10
CA SER A 15 -5.85 0.03 -18.04
C SER A 15 -5.98 -1.40 -18.57
N GLU A 16 -7.03 -2.10 -18.32
CA GLU A 16 -7.33 -3.39 -18.93
C GLU A 16 -6.32 -4.51 -18.62
N ASP A 17 -6.05 -4.75 -17.35
CA ASP A 17 -5.28 -5.91 -16.94
C ASP A 17 -6.21 -6.93 -16.27
N ALA A 18 -6.36 -8.11 -16.89
CA ALA A 18 -7.20 -9.19 -16.38
C ALA A 18 -6.63 -9.85 -15.11
N THR A 19 -5.38 -9.56 -14.75
CA THR A 19 -4.72 -10.14 -13.57
C THR A 19 -4.94 -9.34 -12.29
N VAL A 20 -5.57 -8.16 -12.39
CA VAL A 20 -5.84 -7.34 -11.19
C VAL A 20 -7.12 -7.79 -10.48
N THR A 21 -7.12 -7.63 -9.18
CA THR A 21 -8.30 -7.74 -8.33
C THR A 21 -8.77 -6.34 -7.96
N HIS A 22 -10.04 -6.05 -8.18
CA HIS A 22 -10.59 -4.72 -7.95
C HIS A 22 -11.31 -4.65 -6.61
N PHE A 23 -11.04 -3.59 -5.85
CA PHE A 23 -11.69 -3.29 -4.58
C PHE A 23 -12.40 -1.95 -4.64
N ALA A 24 -13.61 -1.88 -4.08
CA ALA A 24 -14.23 -0.60 -3.78
C ALA A 24 -13.37 0.14 -2.74
N HIS A 25 -13.30 1.47 -2.85
CA HIS A 25 -12.45 2.29 -2.00
C HIS A 25 -13.22 3.51 -1.50
N ARG A 26 -13.10 3.81 -0.22
CA ARG A 26 -13.79 4.93 0.40
C ARG A 26 -13.37 6.28 -0.20
N TRP A 27 -12.09 6.43 -0.55
CA TRP A 27 -11.49 7.71 -0.92
C TRP A 27 -11.42 7.94 -2.42
N THR A 28 -11.68 6.92 -3.24
CA THR A 28 -11.66 7.04 -4.71
C THR A 28 -12.87 6.36 -5.32
N ASP A 29 -13.61 7.07 -6.16
CA ASP A 29 -14.82 6.54 -6.81
C ASP A 29 -14.50 5.34 -7.71
N GLY A 30 -13.35 5.35 -8.36
CA GLY A 30 -12.92 4.27 -9.24
C GLY A 30 -12.37 3.04 -8.52
N GLY A 31 -12.14 3.11 -7.21
CA GLY A 31 -11.61 2.00 -6.43
C GLY A 31 -10.12 1.78 -6.60
N VAL A 32 -9.67 0.63 -6.12
CA VAL A 32 -8.25 0.24 -6.11
C VAL A 32 -8.08 -1.07 -6.87
N ASP A 33 -7.09 -1.12 -7.76
CA ASP A 33 -6.68 -2.34 -8.44
C ASP A 33 -5.45 -2.93 -7.74
N VAL A 34 -5.51 -4.22 -7.45
CA VAL A 34 -4.47 -4.95 -6.72
C VAL A 34 -3.89 -6.04 -7.61
N THR A 35 -2.57 -6.10 -7.65
CA THR A 35 -1.82 -7.18 -8.30
C THR A 35 -1.04 -7.93 -7.23
N ALA A 36 -1.46 -9.14 -6.90
CA ALA A 36 -0.82 -9.98 -5.91
C ALA A 36 -1.21 -11.45 -6.12
N ASP A 37 -0.25 -12.34 -5.91
CA ASP A 37 -0.56 -13.76 -5.81
C ASP A 37 -1.25 -14.04 -4.47
N PHE A 38 -2.12 -15.05 -4.45
CA PHE A 38 -2.82 -15.41 -3.23
C PHE A 38 -1.98 -16.38 -2.40
N THR A 39 -1.07 -15.82 -1.61
CA THR A 39 -0.33 -16.54 -0.55
C THR A 39 -0.25 -15.65 0.68
N GLY A 40 -0.04 -16.26 1.85
CA GLY A 40 0.15 -15.47 3.08
C GLY A 40 1.31 -14.50 2.98
N ALA A 41 2.41 -14.92 2.37
CA ALA A 41 3.59 -14.05 2.19
C ALA A 41 3.29 -12.83 1.31
N HIS A 42 2.62 -13.03 0.17
CA HIS A 42 2.21 -11.91 -0.69
C HIS A 42 1.21 -10.99 0.03
N LEU A 43 0.23 -11.57 0.71
CA LEU A 43 -0.81 -10.78 1.38
C LEU A 43 -0.26 -10.01 2.58
N LEU A 44 0.78 -10.50 3.25
CA LEU A 44 1.47 -9.72 4.29
C LEU A 44 2.06 -8.44 3.68
N HIS A 45 2.75 -8.54 2.55
CA HIS A 45 3.30 -7.37 1.87
C HIS A 45 2.19 -6.47 1.33
N LEU A 46 1.10 -7.07 0.82
CA LEU A 46 -0.05 -6.31 0.36
C LEU A 46 -0.69 -5.48 1.47
N SER A 47 -0.72 -5.99 2.70
CA SER A 47 -1.29 -5.24 3.83
C SER A 47 -0.55 -3.92 4.05
N VAL A 48 0.76 -3.90 3.87
CA VAL A 48 1.57 -2.69 3.96
C VAL A 48 1.25 -1.74 2.81
N ALA A 49 1.30 -2.23 1.57
CA ALA A 49 1.02 -1.41 0.39
C ALA A 49 -0.39 -0.82 0.42
N ALA A 50 -1.38 -1.62 0.78
CA ALA A 50 -2.78 -1.20 0.84
C ALA A 50 -3.01 -0.13 1.92
N CYS A 51 -2.41 -0.30 3.09
CA CYS A 51 -2.51 0.69 4.16
C CYS A 51 -1.89 2.01 3.76
N VAL A 52 -0.70 1.98 3.16
CA VAL A 52 -0.03 3.19 2.69
C VAL A 52 -0.88 3.90 1.63
N LEU A 53 -1.41 3.17 0.65
CA LEU A 53 -2.24 3.76 -0.40
C LEU A 53 -3.51 4.40 0.18
N ASN A 54 -4.21 3.68 1.05
CA ASN A 54 -5.40 4.22 1.70
C ASN A 54 -5.09 5.49 2.47
N ASP A 55 -4.02 5.48 3.24
CA ASP A 55 -3.65 6.60 4.11
C ASP A 55 -3.14 7.80 3.32
N LEU A 56 -2.55 7.59 2.12
CA LEU A 56 -2.21 8.69 1.22
C LEU A 56 -3.45 9.51 0.87
N TYR A 57 -4.54 8.85 0.50
CA TYR A 57 -5.79 9.53 0.15
C TYR A 57 -6.48 10.14 1.37
N ARG A 58 -6.48 9.44 2.49
CA ARG A 58 -7.05 9.95 3.74
C ARG A 58 -6.36 11.23 4.19
N GLU A 59 -5.03 11.21 4.25
CA GLU A 59 -4.25 12.37 4.69
C GLU A 59 -4.26 13.50 3.66
N ALA A 60 -4.26 13.16 2.36
CA ALA A 60 -4.38 14.16 1.30
C ALA A 60 -5.71 14.91 1.41
N ASP A 61 -6.81 14.21 1.66
CA ASP A 61 -8.12 14.82 1.86
C ASP A 61 -8.10 15.80 3.04
N ALA A 62 -7.51 15.39 4.17
CA ALA A 62 -7.41 16.24 5.35
C ALA A 62 -6.56 17.49 5.12
N LEU A 63 -5.54 17.41 4.26
CA LEU A 63 -4.62 18.50 3.97
C LEU A 63 -5.02 19.35 2.76
N GLY A 64 -6.09 18.97 2.07
CA GLY A 64 -6.51 19.64 0.84
C GLY A 64 -5.56 19.41 -0.34
N VAL A 65 -4.82 18.31 -0.35
CA VAL A 65 -3.94 17.91 -1.45
C VAL A 65 -4.71 17.04 -2.43
N VAL A 66 -4.68 17.42 -3.71
CA VAL A 66 -5.33 16.63 -4.77
C VAL A 66 -4.41 15.49 -5.21
N LEU A 67 -4.91 14.27 -5.17
CA LEU A 67 -4.26 13.11 -5.76
C LEU A 67 -5.09 12.62 -6.95
N ASP A 68 -4.54 12.74 -8.15
CA ASP A 68 -5.17 12.21 -9.36
C ASP A 68 -4.93 10.70 -9.50
N GLY A 69 -3.85 10.20 -8.92
CA GLY A 69 -3.53 8.79 -8.87
C GLY A 69 -2.44 8.49 -7.86
N ALA A 70 -2.41 7.24 -7.41
CA ALA A 70 -1.35 6.74 -6.55
C ALA A 70 -1.11 5.26 -6.86
N ARG A 71 0.15 4.83 -6.72
CA ARG A 71 0.56 3.44 -6.83
C ARG A 71 1.57 3.13 -5.74
N VAL A 72 1.34 2.05 -5.02
CA VAL A 72 2.25 1.58 -3.99
C VAL A 72 2.64 0.14 -4.30
N THR A 73 3.94 -0.10 -4.34
CA THR A 73 4.51 -1.45 -4.49
C THR A 73 5.22 -1.81 -3.20
N ALA A 74 5.11 -3.07 -2.79
CA ALA A 74 5.81 -3.58 -1.61
C ALA A 74 6.43 -4.93 -1.92
N SER A 75 7.55 -5.22 -1.28
CA SER A 75 8.27 -6.48 -1.43
C SER A 75 9.09 -6.77 -0.19
N GLY A 76 9.54 -8.01 -0.05
CA GLY A 76 10.37 -8.41 1.06
C GLY A 76 10.68 -9.88 1.03
N HIS A 77 11.43 -10.32 2.02
CA HIS A 77 11.93 -11.69 2.11
C HIS A 77 11.74 -12.26 3.50
N PHE A 78 11.98 -13.56 3.60
CA PHE A 78 11.93 -14.28 4.86
C PHE A 78 13.23 -15.07 5.05
N SER A 79 13.60 -15.29 6.31
CA SER A 79 14.66 -16.22 6.66
C SER A 79 14.19 -17.68 6.48
N ASP A 80 15.10 -18.63 6.64
CA ASP A 80 14.76 -20.04 6.58
C ASP A 80 13.76 -20.45 7.66
N ALA A 81 13.71 -19.71 8.75
CA ALA A 81 12.74 -19.91 9.84
C ALA A 81 11.44 -19.12 9.65
N TRP A 82 11.25 -18.50 8.48
CA TRP A 82 10.09 -17.68 8.13
C TRP A 82 9.90 -16.45 9.02
N ALA A 83 10.98 -15.91 9.54
CA ALA A 83 10.96 -14.55 10.09
C ALA A 83 11.12 -13.55 8.95
N SER A 84 10.33 -12.49 8.95
CA SER A 84 10.50 -11.44 7.95
C SER A 84 11.88 -10.81 8.09
N THR A 85 12.58 -10.64 6.97
CA THR A 85 13.86 -9.93 6.92
C THR A 85 13.71 -8.47 6.54
N GLY A 86 12.47 -7.99 6.44
CA GLY A 86 12.13 -6.62 6.14
C GLY A 86 11.16 -6.51 4.97
N ILE A 87 10.40 -5.43 4.98
CA ILE A 87 9.45 -5.09 3.93
C ILE A 87 9.80 -3.68 3.47
N ASP A 88 10.03 -3.54 2.17
CA ASP A 88 10.23 -2.24 1.54
C ASP A 88 9.00 -1.87 0.73
N TYR A 89 8.68 -0.58 0.68
CA TYR A 89 7.63 -0.11 -0.20
C TYR A 89 8.05 1.15 -0.93
N ARG A 90 7.45 1.36 -2.09
CA ARG A 90 7.66 2.52 -2.95
C ARG A 90 6.33 3.16 -3.27
N VAL A 91 6.30 4.49 -3.28
CA VAL A 91 5.11 5.28 -3.60
C VAL A 91 5.35 6.06 -4.87
N GLU A 92 4.37 6.00 -5.80
CA GLU A 92 4.27 6.90 -6.93
C GLU A 92 2.95 7.68 -6.81
N VAL A 93 2.98 8.96 -7.10
CA VAL A 93 1.82 9.83 -6.98
C VAL A 93 1.71 10.68 -8.23
N ASP A 94 0.49 10.78 -8.75
CA ASP A 94 0.11 11.74 -9.79
C ASP A 94 -0.71 12.85 -9.11
N SER A 95 -0.14 14.04 -9.03
CA SER A 95 -0.76 15.17 -8.33
C SER A 95 -0.34 16.50 -8.96
N PRO A 96 -1.23 17.48 -9.04
CA PRO A 96 -0.88 18.85 -9.47
C PRO A 96 -0.14 19.63 -8.39
N ALA A 97 -0.06 19.12 -7.16
CA ALA A 97 0.63 19.80 -6.06
C ALA A 97 2.14 19.85 -6.30
N ALA A 98 2.80 20.82 -5.67
CA ALA A 98 4.26 20.93 -5.73
C ALA A 98 4.94 19.68 -5.15
N ALA A 99 6.08 19.30 -5.73
CA ALA A 99 6.83 18.10 -5.29
C ALA A 99 7.12 18.11 -3.79
N ALA A 100 7.44 19.26 -3.20
CA ALA A 100 7.70 19.38 -1.77
C ALA A 100 6.46 19.06 -0.92
N VAL A 101 5.27 19.42 -1.39
CA VAL A 101 4.01 19.11 -0.71
C VAL A 101 3.72 17.61 -0.78
N VAL A 102 3.93 17.00 -1.94
CA VAL A 102 3.78 15.56 -2.13
C VAL A 102 4.75 14.79 -1.25
N ASP A 103 6.01 15.20 -1.18
CA ASP A 103 7.02 14.56 -0.34
C ASP A 103 6.66 14.65 1.14
N GLN A 104 6.12 15.78 1.60
CA GLN A 104 5.64 15.94 2.97
C GLN A 104 4.47 14.99 3.27
N LEU A 105 3.55 14.85 2.32
CA LEU A 105 2.42 13.92 2.46
C LEU A 105 2.92 12.48 2.58
N ILE A 106 3.82 12.05 1.71
CA ILE A 106 4.38 10.69 1.74
C ILE A 106 5.13 10.45 3.05
N GLY A 107 5.92 11.41 3.51
CA GLY A 107 6.63 11.33 4.79
C GLY A 107 5.69 11.23 5.98
N LEU A 108 4.60 11.99 5.97
CA LEU A 108 3.58 11.90 7.02
C LEU A 108 2.94 10.52 7.05
N VAL A 109 2.56 9.99 5.90
CA VAL A 109 1.93 8.67 5.79
C VAL A 109 2.89 7.57 6.30
N ASP A 110 4.18 7.67 5.97
CA ASP A 110 5.18 6.73 6.49
C ASP A 110 5.21 6.70 8.02
N GLN A 111 4.97 7.84 8.66
CA GLN A 111 4.95 7.95 10.12
C GLN A 111 3.65 7.45 10.76
N VAL A 112 2.50 7.68 10.10
CA VAL A 112 1.19 7.45 10.75
C VAL A 112 0.48 6.18 10.28
N ALA A 113 0.92 5.54 9.19
CA ALA A 113 0.27 4.35 8.66
C ALA A 113 0.23 3.21 9.71
N GLU A 114 -0.96 2.72 9.98
CA GLU A 114 -1.22 1.81 11.11
C GLU A 114 -0.63 0.43 10.88
N ILE A 115 -0.78 -0.13 9.68
CA ILE A 115 -0.33 -1.51 9.41
C ILE A 115 1.19 -1.63 9.35
N PRO A 116 1.95 -0.74 8.71
CA PRO A 116 3.40 -0.75 8.86
C PRO A 116 3.85 -0.71 10.31
N ARG A 117 3.18 0.09 11.14
CA ARG A 117 3.45 0.15 12.58
C ARG A 117 3.15 -1.17 13.28
N ALA A 118 1.99 -1.78 12.98
CA ALA A 118 1.61 -3.08 13.54
C ALA A 118 2.58 -4.19 13.14
N VAL A 119 3.03 -4.20 11.89
CA VAL A 119 3.99 -5.18 11.40
C VAL A 119 5.34 -5.02 12.11
N ARG A 120 5.80 -3.78 12.28
CA ARG A 120 7.06 -3.52 13.02
C ARG A 120 7.01 -4.01 14.46
N ALA A 121 5.84 -3.92 15.10
CA ALA A 121 5.64 -4.35 16.49
C ALA A 121 5.45 -5.86 16.64
N GLY A 122 5.03 -6.53 15.57
CA GLY A 122 4.66 -7.94 15.60
C GLY A 122 3.33 -8.19 16.31
N ALA A 123 2.84 -9.42 16.24
CA ALA A 123 1.61 -9.83 16.88
C ALA A 123 1.66 -11.32 17.20
N SER A 124 1.01 -11.73 18.29
CA SER A 124 0.79 -13.15 18.54
C SER A 124 -0.34 -13.66 17.65
N VAL A 125 -0.20 -14.89 17.17
CA VAL A 125 -1.21 -15.54 16.34
C VAL A 125 -1.64 -16.83 17.03
N GLN A 126 -2.94 -16.97 17.27
CA GLN A 126 -3.49 -18.12 17.95
C GLN A 126 -4.70 -18.65 17.19
N ARG A 127 -4.79 -19.99 17.13
CA ARG A 127 -5.98 -20.66 16.62
C ARG A 127 -7.03 -20.74 17.73
N THR A 128 -8.23 -20.26 17.44
CA THR A 128 -9.37 -20.46 18.35
C THR A 128 -10.01 -21.81 18.09
N PRO A 129 -10.46 -22.54 19.14
CA PRO A 129 -11.12 -23.82 18.96
C PRO A 129 -12.50 -23.66 18.31
#